data_528289d2c6f00d86687faf708d6604cc
#
_entry.id   528289d2c6f00d86687faf708d6604cc
#
_cell.length_a   1.000
_cell.length_b   1.000
_cell.length_c   1.000
_cell.angle_alpha   90.00
_cell.angle_beta   90.00
_cell.angle_gamma   90.00
#
_symmetry.space_group_name_H-M   'P 1'
#
loop_
_entity.id
_entity.type
_entity.pdbx_description
1 polymer ?
#
loop_
_entity_poly.entity_id
_entity_poly.type
_entity_poly.pdbx_seq_one_letter_code
_entity_poly.pdbx_strand_id
1 'polypeptide(L)'
;WFFKEDYNSSKKLVDKKTMTARQEWYIKSVLSHIAEWEKQNNNNERLIYCWDVVNEAADDSGTQLRAANNHWHMVYESDEYIINAFRFANKYAPKEVLLAYNDYNECMYNKRNMILKILKSIISHKDDDFLPTRIDVMGMQSHNKYASPLFSDYENAIKKYLATGLDIHITELDIGAKTKQDAEDAEKLK
;
A
#
# COMPACT_ATOMS: atom_id res chain seq x y z
N TRP A 1 8.09 11.36 15.87
CA TRP A 1 7.74 11.07 17.26
C TRP A 1 7.18 9.64 17.44
N PHE A 2 6.30 9.15 16.59
CA PHE A 2 5.67 7.83 16.70
C PHE A 2 6.67 6.66 16.77
N PHE A 3 7.80 6.75 16.09
CA PHE A 3 8.86 5.76 16.06
C PHE A 3 9.91 5.91 17.16
N LYS A 4 9.79 6.93 17.99
CA LYS A 4 10.80 7.30 18.98
C LYS A 4 10.39 6.89 20.38
N GLU A 5 11.40 6.64 21.26
CA GLU A 5 11.15 6.45 22.68
C GLU A 5 10.41 7.64 23.28
N ASP A 6 9.53 7.38 24.23
CA ASP A 6 8.71 8.39 24.91
C ASP A 6 7.95 9.35 23.98
N TYR A 7 7.74 8.95 22.70
CA TYR A 7 7.16 9.80 21.66
C TYR A 7 7.91 11.14 21.48
N ASN A 8 9.19 11.15 21.78
CA ASN A 8 10.03 12.34 21.69
C ASN A 8 10.96 12.26 20.47
N SER A 9 10.86 13.24 19.57
CA SER A 9 11.62 13.27 18.31
C SER A 9 13.14 13.28 18.50
N SER A 10 13.64 13.74 19.67
CA SER A 10 15.07 13.78 19.98
C SER A 10 15.62 12.45 20.51
N LYS A 11 14.76 11.49 20.83
CA LYS A 11 15.15 10.17 21.32
C LYS A 11 15.48 9.21 20.18
N LYS A 12 16.08 8.08 20.51
CA LYS A 12 16.34 7.00 19.54
C LYS A 12 15.05 6.31 19.11
N LEU A 13 15.14 5.50 18.05
CA LEU A 13 14.05 4.64 17.63
C LEU A 13 13.74 3.60 18.72
N VAL A 14 12.46 3.26 18.84
CA VAL A 14 12.04 2.14 19.69
C VAL A 14 12.48 0.81 19.10
N ASP A 15 12.49 -0.23 19.92
CA ASP A 15 12.71 -1.59 19.45
C ASP A 15 11.52 -2.14 18.64
N LYS A 16 11.77 -3.23 17.93
CA LYS A 16 10.79 -3.91 17.08
C LYS A 16 9.53 -4.31 17.87
N LYS A 17 9.67 -4.87 19.06
CA LYS A 17 8.54 -5.30 19.90
C LYS A 17 7.62 -4.13 20.24
N THR A 18 8.21 -3.03 20.68
CA THR A 18 7.46 -1.79 20.98
C THR A 18 6.79 -1.23 19.73
N MET A 19 7.50 -1.26 18.59
CA MET A 19 6.95 -0.76 17.33
C MET A 19 5.79 -1.62 16.84
N THR A 20 5.88 -2.94 16.95
CA THR A 20 4.80 -3.86 16.60
C THR A 20 3.54 -3.59 17.44
N ALA A 21 3.69 -3.40 18.74
CA ALA A 21 2.56 -3.04 19.61
C ALA A 21 1.93 -1.69 19.24
N ARG A 22 2.74 -0.70 18.88
CA ARG A 22 2.26 0.62 18.42
C ARG A 22 1.54 0.52 17.07
N GLN A 23 2.06 -0.29 16.14
CA GLN A 23 1.45 -0.53 14.85
C GLN A 23 0.07 -1.18 15.00
N GLU A 24 -0.02 -2.22 15.82
CA GLU A 24 -1.30 -2.87 16.12
C GLU A 24 -2.29 -1.90 16.76
N TRP A 25 -1.85 -1.17 17.78
CA TRP A 25 -2.69 -0.19 18.46
C TRP A 25 -3.22 0.88 17.48
N TYR A 26 -2.37 1.40 16.61
CA TYR A 26 -2.75 2.44 15.65
C TYR A 26 -3.80 1.92 14.66
N ILE A 27 -3.53 0.79 14.01
CA ILE A 27 -4.45 0.17 13.04
C ILE A 27 -5.80 -0.15 13.72
N LYS A 28 -5.76 -0.78 14.89
CA LYS A 28 -6.96 -1.06 15.67
C LYS A 28 -7.75 0.21 15.97
N SER A 29 -7.08 1.25 16.46
CA SER A 29 -7.74 2.49 16.88
C SER A 29 -8.42 3.20 15.71
N VAL A 30 -7.75 3.30 14.56
CA VAL A 30 -8.33 3.93 13.35
C VAL A 30 -9.53 3.15 12.85
N LEU A 31 -9.39 1.85 12.65
CA LEU A 31 -10.47 1.01 12.13
C LEU A 31 -11.67 0.94 13.07
N SER A 32 -11.43 0.83 14.39
CA SER A 32 -12.49 0.81 15.38
C SER A 32 -13.22 2.15 15.48
N HIS A 33 -12.49 3.27 15.38
CA HIS A 33 -13.09 4.61 15.40
C HIS A 33 -14.02 4.82 14.19
N ILE A 34 -13.60 4.42 13.00
CA ILE A 34 -14.43 4.55 11.80
C ILE A 34 -15.65 3.65 11.87
N ALA A 35 -15.48 2.39 12.28
CA ALA A 35 -16.61 1.47 12.44
C ALA A 35 -17.66 1.99 13.44
N GLU A 36 -17.22 2.58 14.54
CA GLU A 36 -18.13 3.20 15.52
C GLU A 36 -18.81 4.44 14.95
N TRP A 37 -18.09 5.28 14.22
CA TRP A 37 -18.65 6.45 13.56
C TRP A 37 -19.70 6.06 12.51
N GLU A 38 -19.43 5.05 11.67
CA GLU A 38 -20.38 4.53 10.69
C GLU A 38 -21.68 4.05 11.36
N LYS A 39 -21.56 3.31 12.45
CA LYS A 39 -22.69 2.83 13.21
C LYS A 39 -23.57 3.95 13.76
N GLN A 40 -22.95 5.03 14.24
CA GLN A 40 -23.67 6.14 14.86
C GLN A 40 -24.29 7.11 13.86
N ASN A 41 -23.66 7.28 12.68
CA ASN A 41 -23.98 8.37 11.76
C ASN A 41 -24.49 7.92 10.39
N ASN A 42 -24.32 6.66 10.03
CA ASN A 42 -24.59 6.19 8.67
C ASN A 42 -25.52 4.95 8.61
N ASN A 43 -26.39 4.74 9.61
CA ASN A 43 -27.33 3.63 9.69
C ASN A 43 -26.69 2.25 9.44
N ASN A 44 -25.46 2.05 9.86
CA ASN A 44 -24.60 0.90 9.57
C ASN A 44 -24.19 0.71 8.09
N GLU A 45 -24.40 1.69 7.24
CA GLU A 45 -23.82 1.68 5.89
C GLU A 45 -22.32 1.89 5.95
N ARG A 46 -21.57 1.23 5.06
CA ARG A 46 -20.14 1.37 4.99
C ARG A 46 -19.75 2.67 4.27
N LEU A 47 -18.95 3.48 4.93
CA LEU A 47 -18.32 4.65 4.33
C LEU A 47 -17.01 4.26 3.60
N ILE A 48 -16.27 3.33 4.20
CA ILE A 48 -15.00 2.85 3.66
C ILE A 48 -15.20 1.46 3.05
N TYR A 49 -14.94 1.32 1.76
CA TYR A 49 -15.03 0.03 1.06
C TYR A 49 -13.66 -0.63 0.85
N CYS A 50 -12.58 0.15 0.89
CA CYS A 50 -11.21 -0.33 0.68
C CYS A 50 -10.21 0.50 1.51
N TRP A 51 -9.18 -0.14 2.06
CA TRP A 51 -8.06 0.47 2.76
C TRP A 51 -6.75 0.21 2.04
N ASP A 52 -5.99 1.26 1.77
CA ASP A 52 -4.58 1.16 1.43
C ASP A 52 -3.79 0.88 2.72
N VAL A 53 -3.65 -0.41 3.03
CA VAL A 53 -3.02 -0.88 4.27
C VAL A 53 -1.54 -0.52 4.30
N VAL A 54 -0.88 -0.66 3.16
CA VAL A 54 0.51 -0.23 2.95
C VAL A 54 0.61 0.48 1.61
N ASN A 55 1.23 1.65 1.64
CA ASN A 55 1.45 2.50 0.48
C ASN A 55 2.96 2.64 0.20
N GLU A 56 3.37 2.45 -1.07
CA GLU A 56 4.69 2.79 -1.60
C GLU A 56 5.88 2.13 -0.87
N ALA A 57 5.78 0.87 -0.53
CA ALA A 57 6.86 0.18 0.17
C ALA A 57 8.04 -0.21 -0.74
N ALA A 58 7.85 -0.30 -2.06
CA ALA A 58 8.95 -0.47 -3.00
C ALA A 58 9.68 0.86 -3.22
N ASP A 59 11.02 0.84 -3.28
CA ASP A 59 11.80 2.06 -3.56
C ASP A 59 11.64 2.51 -5.02
N ASP A 60 12.16 3.70 -5.35
CA ASP A 60 12.00 4.28 -6.68
C ASP A 60 12.80 3.52 -7.75
N SER A 61 13.89 2.85 -7.36
CA SER A 61 14.66 1.99 -8.27
C SER A 61 13.91 0.69 -8.59
N GLY A 62 12.95 0.31 -7.75
CA GLY A 62 12.23 -0.95 -7.83
C GLY A 62 13.08 -2.19 -7.52
N THR A 63 14.22 -2.05 -6.88
CA THR A 63 15.13 -3.16 -6.61
C THR A 63 15.06 -3.67 -5.17
N GLN A 64 14.53 -2.88 -4.27
CA GLN A 64 14.46 -3.17 -2.83
C GLN A 64 13.27 -2.49 -2.17
N LEU A 65 13.06 -2.77 -0.88
CA LEU A 65 12.14 -1.99 -0.06
C LEU A 65 12.66 -0.58 0.13
N ARG A 66 11.75 0.39 0.23
CA ARG A 66 12.09 1.78 0.55
C ARG A 66 12.70 1.85 1.95
N ALA A 67 14.02 2.09 1.98
CA ALA A 67 14.80 2.17 3.22
C ALA A 67 15.15 3.61 3.62
N ALA A 68 15.46 4.46 2.64
CA ALA A 68 15.86 5.85 2.88
C ALA A 68 14.69 6.63 3.53
N ASN A 69 14.94 7.21 4.70
CA ASN A 69 13.95 7.96 5.49
C ASN A 69 12.68 7.18 5.87
N ASN A 70 12.70 5.86 5.74
CA ASN A 70 11.59 5.00 6.12
C ASN A 70 11.82 4.43 7.53
N HIS A 71 11.18 5.03 8.52
CA HIS A 71 11.33 4.60 9.90
C HIS A 71 10.81 3.18 10.17
N TRP A 72 9.82 2.69 9.42
CA TRP A 72 9.39 1.29 9.47
C TRP A 72 10.54 0.37 9.12
N HIS A 73 11.18 0.61 7.97
CA HIS A 73 12.33 -0.18 7.55
C HIS A 73 13.51 -0.06 8.52
N MET A 74 13.75 1.13 9.06
CA MET A 74 14.83 1.36 10.04
C MET A 74 14.65 0.59 11.35
N VAL A 75 13.41 0.30 11.75
CA VAL A 75 13.12 -0.48 12.98
C VAL A 75 13.09 -1.97 12.68
N TYR A 76 12.52 -2.39 11.56
CA TYR A 76 12.30 -3.81 11.27
C TYR A 76 13.41 -4.47 10.46
N GLU A 77 14.15 -3.70 9.64
CA GLU A 77 15.21 -4.17 8.74
C GLU A 77 14.77 -5.30 7.78
N SER A 78 13.48 -5.41 7.54
CA SER A 78 12.82 -6.46 6.73
C SER A 78 11.45 -5.99 6.25
N ASP A 79 10.71 -6.86 5.54
CA ASP A 79 9.31 -6.65 5.14
C ASP A 79 8.29 -6.98 6.26
N GLU A 80 8.75 -7.36 7.44
CA GLU A 80 7.90 -7.76 8.57
C GLU A 80 6.85 -6.69 8.93
N TYR A 81 7.17 -5.40 8.83
CA TYR A 81 6.20 -4.33 9.09
C TYR A 81 5.03 -4.33 8.09
N ILE A 82 5.27 -4.75 6.84
CA ILE A 82 4.22 -4.90 5.81
C ILE A 82 3.31 -6.07 6.18
N ILE A 83 3.90 -7.21 6.52
CA ILE A 83 3.18 -8.40 6.94
C ILE A 83 2.31 -8.10 8.16
N ASN A 84 2.89 -7.48 9.19
CA ASN A 84 2.17 -7.09 10.39
C ASN A 84 1.02 -6.12 10.10
N ALA A 85 1.19 -5.17 9.19
CA ALA A 85 0.12 -4.25 8.80
C ALA A 85 -1.09 -5.02 8.23
N PHE A 86 -0.88 -5.96 7.30
CA PHE A 86 -1.96 -6.77 6.73
C PHE A 86 -2.57 -7.74 7.72
N ARG A 87 -1.81 -8.29 8.66
CA ARG A 87 -2.33 -9.12 9.77
C ARG A 87 -3.26 -8.32 10.66
N PHE A 88 -2.82 -7.15 11.11
CA PHE A 88 -3.63 -6.30 11.99
C PHE A 88 -4.84 -5.73 11.25
N ALA A 89 -4.70 -5.33 9.99
CA ALA A 89 -5.83 -4.92 9.20
C ALA A 89 -6.85 -6.07 9.04
N ASN A 90 -6.42 -7.29 8.72
CA ASN A 90 -7.31 -8.45 8.66
C ASN A 90 -8.01 -8.76 9.99
N LYS A 91 -7.33 -8.51 11.12
CA LYS A 91 -7.89 -8.71 12.46
C LYS A 91 -9.00 -7.72 12.80
N TYR A 92 -8.82 -6.46 12.42
CA TYR A 92 -9.64 -5.35 12.92
C TYR A 92 -10.56 -4.73 11.86
N ALA A 93 -10.29 -4.88 10.58
CA ALA A 93 -11.18 -4.41 9.53
C ALA A 93 -12.43 -5.29 9.42
N PRO A 94 -13.60 -4.71 9.13
CA PRO A 94 -14.76 -5.48 8.71
C PRO A 94 -14.45 -6.35 7.50
N LYS A 95 -15.08 -7.52 7.40
CA LYS A 95 -14.78 -8.48 6.33
C LYS A 95 -15.14 -7.98 4.93
N GLU A 96 -16.11 -7.08 4.86
CA GLU A 96 -16.57 -6.45 3.62
C GLU A 96 -15.64 -5.35 3.11
N VAL A 97 -14.72 -4.86 3.95
CA VAL A 97 -13.75 -3.86 3.58
C VAL A 97 -12.54 -4.53 2.93
N LEU A 98 -12.23 -4.13 1.71
CA LEU A 98 -11.08 -4.65 0.97
C LEU A 98 -9.77 -4.10 1.54
N LEU A 99 -8.72 -4.90 1.48
CA LEU A 99 -7.38 -4.53 1.94
C LEU A 99 -6.43 -4.46 0.75
N ALA A 100 -5.86 -3.30 0.51
CA ALA A 100 -5.02 -3.02 -0.64
C ALA A 100 -3.55 -2.76 -0.28
N TYR A 101 -2.67 -3.15 -1.17
CA TYR A 101 -1.33 -2.60 -1.31
C TYR A 101 -1.35 -1.60 -2.47
N ASN A 102 -0.88 -0.38 -2.28
CA ASN A 102 -0.92 0.68 -3.28
C ASN A 102 0.49 1.18 -3.61
N ASP A 103 0.80 1.41 -4.90
CA ASP A 103 2.13 1.91 -5.31
C ASP A 103 2.06 2.61 -6.68
N TYR A 104 3.10 3.39 -7.00
CA TYR A 104 3.27 4.12 -8.25
C TYR A 104 4.40 3.55 -9.10
N ASN A 105 4.53 4.03 -10.34
CA ASN A 105 5.48 3.51 -11.31
C ASN A 105 5.37 1.98 -11.52
N GLU A 106 4.21 1.45 -11.23
CA GLU A 106 3.86 0.03 -11.17
C GLU A 106 4.00 -0.69 -12.51
N CYS A 107 4.04 0.06 -13.61
CA CYS A 107 4.28 -0.47 -14.97
C CYS A 107 5.77 -0.65 -15.29
N MET A 108 6.67 0.02 -14.56
CA MET A 108 8.12 -0.06 -14.79
C MET A 108 8.64 -1.44 -14.39
N TYR A 109 9.48 -2.04 -15.22
CA TYR A 109 9.91 -3.43 -15.08
C TYR A 109 10.42 -3.78 -13.67
N ASN A 110 11.40 -3.03 -13.15
CA ASN A 110 11.98 -3.30 -11.84
C ASN A 110 10.95 -3.07 -10.72
N LYS A 111 10.25 -1.94 -10.75
CA LYS A 111 9.26 -1.57 -9.74
C LYS A 111 8.13 -2.61 -9.68
N ARG A 112 7.59 -3.02 -10.83
CA ARG A 112 6.61 -4.09 -10.93
C ARG A 112 7.09 -5.40 -10.31
N ASN A 113 8.32 -5.80 -10.60
CA ASN A 113 8.88 -7.05 -10.03
C ASN A 113 9.03 -6.95 -8.51
N MET A 114 9.42 -5.80 -7.97
CA MET A 114 9.50 -5.59 -6.54
C MET A 114 8.11 -5.61 -5.89
N ILE A 115 7.14 -4.94 -6.50
CA ILE A 115 5.73 -4.99 -6.05
C ILE A 115 5.23 -6.44 -6.05
N LEU A 116 5.44 -7.21 -7.12
CA LEU A 116 5.05 -8.61 -7.17
C LEU A 116 5.72 -9.45 -6.07
N LYS A 117 6.96 -9.14 -5.70
CA LYS A 117 7.65 -9.80 -4.58
C LYS A 117 6.97 -9.47 -3.25
N ILE A 118 6.60 -8.20 -3.02
CA ILE A 118 5.86 -7.77 -1.83
C ILE A 118 4.50 -8.47 -1.76
N LEU A 119 3.72 -8.45 -2.84
CA LEU A 119 2.42 -9.11 -2.90
C LEU A 119 2.54 -10.60 -2.60
N LYS A 120 3.53 -11.27 -3.19
CA LYS A 120 3.80 -12.69 -2.93
C LYS A 120 4.15 -12.95 -1.47
N SER A 121 4.95 -12.09 -0.84
CA SER A 121 5.29 -12.20 0.58
C SER A 121 4.03 -12.14 1.45
N ILE A 122 3.12 -11.20 1.17
CA ILE A 122 1.85 -11.09 1.90
C ILE A 122 0.95 -12.31 1.67
N ILE A 123 0.75 -12.71 0.40
CA ILE A 123 -0.16 -13.82 0.02
C ILE A 123 0.32 -15.16 0.57
N SER A 124 1.63 -15.41 0.52
CA SER A 124 2.23 -16.69 0.93
C SER A 124 2.54 -16.78 2.42
N HIS A 125 2.37 -15.69 3.15
CA HIS A 125 2.68 -15.67 4.57
C HIS A 125 1.71 -16.55 5.33
N LYS A 126 2.24 -17.66 5.85
CA LYS A 126 1.53 -18.59 6.72
C LYS A 126 2.15 -18.44 8.10
N ASP A 127 1.37 -17.95 9.01
CA ASP A 127 1.79 -17.88 10.39
C ASP A 127 1.28 -19.11 11.13
N ASP A 128 2.19 -19.82 11.75
CA ASP A 128 1.84 -20.97 12.57
C ASP A 128 1.12 -20.56 13.87
N ASP A 129 1.17 -19.28 14.23
CA ASP A 129 0.80 -18.87 15.58
C ASP A 129 -0.44 -17.99 15.72
N PHE A 130 -0.90 -17.15 14.77
CA PHE A 130 -1.95 -16.22 15.19
C PHE A 130 -2.88 -15.63 14.15
N LEU A 131 -2.38 -14.90 13.20
CA LEU A 131 -3.21 -14.03 12.39
C LEU A 131 -2.83 -14.17 10.92
N PRO A 132 -3.71 -14.81 10.12
CA PRO A 132 -3.45 -14.87 8.70
C PRO A 132 -3.45 -13.45 8.12
N THR A 133 -2.55 -13.22 7.17
CA THR A 133 -2.65 -12.07 6.29
C THR A 133 -3.86 -12.20 5.39
N ARG A 134 -4.45 -11.07 5.02
CA ARG A 134 -5.41 -10.96 3.93
C ARG A 134 -5.02 -9.75 3.08
N ILE A 135 -5.01 -9.92 1.79
CA ILE A 135 -4.89 -8.86 0.81
C ILE A 135 -5.89 -9.16 -0.31
N ASP A 136 -6.63 -8.18 -0.73
CA ASP A 136 -7.69 -8.33 -1.72
C ASP A 136 -7.36 -7.59 -3.02
N VAL A 137 -6.60 -6.48 -2.92
CA VAL A 137 -6.42 -5.54 -4.03
C VAL A 137 -4.95 -5.15 -4.21
N MET A 138 -4.52 -5.10 -5.47
CA MET A 138 -3.36 -4.33 -5.90
C MET A 138 -3.84 -2.96 -6.42
N GLY A 139 -3.52 -1.89 -5.68
CA GLY A 139 -3.76 -0.51 -6.09
C GLY A 139 -2.65 0.00 -7.00
N MET A 140 -3.01 0.35 -8.22
CA MET A 140 -2.14 1.02 -9.19
C MET A 140 -2.44 2.53 -9.12
N GLN A 141 -1.50 3.34 -8.60
CA GLN A 141 -1.71 4.79 -8.51
C GLN A 141 -1.89 5.42 -9.90
N SER A 142 -1.17 4.89 -10.87
CA SER A 142 -1.28 5.34 -12.28
C SER A 142 -0.98 6.82 -12.47
N HIS A 143 0.05 7.33 -11.76
CA HIS A 143 0.63 8.65 -12.02
C HIS A 143 1.42 8.61 -13.33
N ASN A 144 0.71 8.69 -14.43
CA ASN A 144 1.25 8.53 -15.76
C ASN A 144 1.71 9.86 -16.37
N LYS A 145 2.51 9.78 -17.41
CA LYS A 145 2.88 10.92 -18.24
C LYS A 145 2.37 10.67 -19.65
N TYR A 146 2.14 11.73 -20.42
CA TYR A 146 1.83 11.60 -21.82
C TYR A 146 2.86 10.69 -22.51
N ALA A 147 2.37 9.69 -23.25
CA ALA A 147 3.15 8.63 -23.89
C ALA A 147 4.03 7.76 -22.97
N SER A 148 3.77 7.75 -21.67
CA SER A 148 4.51 6.89 -20.72
C SER A 148 3.65 6.53 -19.49
N PRO A 149 3.53 5.24 -19.12
CA PRO A 149 4.13 4.08 -19.78
C PRO A 149 3.54 3.84 -21.17
N LEU A 150 4.20 2.98 -21.97
CA LEU A 150 3.59 2.48 -23.19
C LEU A 150 2.35 1.63 -22.84
N PHE A 151 1.36 1.65 -23.71
CA PHE A 151 0.14 0.85 -23.51
C PHE A 151 0.45 -0.64 -23.27
N SER A 152 1.42 -1.20 -23.99
CA SER A 152 1.88 -2.58 -23.83
C SER A 152 2.46 -2.86 -22.44
N ASP A 153 3.17 -1.88 -21.84
CA ASP A 153 3.76 -2.03 -20.50
C ASP A 153 2.66 -1.97 -19.45
N TYR A 154 1.68 -1.09 -19.63
CA TYR A 154 0.52 -0.97 -18.73
C TYR A 154 -0.33 -2.25 -18.77
N GLU A 155 -0.67 -2.74 -19.96
CA GLU A 155 -1.40 -3.99 -20.15
C GLU A 155 -0.64 -5.19 -19.52
N ASN A 156 0.68 -5.27 -19.74
CA ASN A 156 1.52 -6.32 -19.16
C ASN A 156 1.56 -6.25 -17.63
N ALA A 157 1.59 -5.05 -17.05
CA ALA A 157 1.52 -4.86 -15.60
C ALA A 157 0.20 -5.40 -15.05
N ILE A 158 -0.93 -4.98 -15.62
CA ILE A 158 -2.26 -5.48 -15.23
C ILE A 158 -2.33 -7.00 -15.30
N LYS A 159 -1.90 -7.62 -16.41
CA LYS A 159 -1.90 -9.09 -16.57
C LYS A 159 -1.08 -9.80 -15.49
N LYS A 160 0.06 -9.23 -15.11
CA LYS A 160 0.92 -9.81 -14.08
C LYS A 160 0.33 -9.68 -12.67
N TYR A 161 -0.31 -8.56 -12.38
CA TYR A 161 -0.98 -8.38 -11.09
C TYR A 161 -2.24 -9.25 -10.99
N LEU A 162 -3.06 -9.33 -12.02
CA LEU A 162 -4.21 -10.25 -12.07
C LEU A 162 -3.80 -11.71 -11.88
N ALA A 163 -2.62 -12.10 -12.38
CA ALA A 163 -2.09 -13.46 -12.18
C ALA A 163 -1.76 -13.79 -10.71
N THR A 164 -1.73 -12.81 -9.81
CA THR A 164 -1.61 -13.05 -8.36
C THR A 164 -2.92 -13.48 -7.71
N GLY A 165 -4.05 -13.34 -8.42
CA GLY A 165 -5.40 -13.59 -7.91
C GLY A 165 -6.04 -12.41 -7.19
N LEU A 166 -5.38 -11.25 -7.17
CA LEU A 166 -5.91 -10.03 -6.57
C LEU A 166 -6.76 -9.23 -7.57
N ASP A 167 -7.71 -8.47 -7.04
CA ASP A 167 -8.38 -7.42 -7.80
C ASP A 167 -7.42 -6.25 -8.07
N ILE A 168 -7.71 -5.46 -9.10
CA ILE A 168 -6.93 -4.28 -9.45
C ILE A 168 -7.79 -3.04 -9.32
N HIS A 169 -7.33 -2.08 -8.53
CA HIS A 169 -7.90 -0.73 -8.51
C HIS A 169 -6.93 0.27 -9.13
N ILE A 170 -7.46 1.18 -9.93
CA ILE A 170 -6.75 2.37 -10.37
C ILE A 170 -7.11 3.46 -9.36
N THR A 171 -6.14 3.85 -8.53
CA THR A 171 -6.43 4.59 -7.28
C THR A 171 -6.28 6.09 -7.38
N GLU A 172 -5.35 6.57 -8.25
CA GLU A 172 -4.93 7.98 -8.24
C GLU A 172 -4.69 8.53 -9.66
N LEU A 173 -5.35 7.95 -10.67
CA LEU A 173 -5.08 8.22 -12.09
C LEU A 173 -4.94 9.72 -12.41
N ASP A 174 -3.77 10.07 -12.87
CA ASP A 174 -3.50 11.33 -13.54
C ASP A 174 -2.58 11.15 -14.76
N ILE A 175 -2.54 12.15 -15.63
CA ILE A 175 -1.66 12.16 -16.81
C ILE A 175 -0.96 13.51 -16.89
N GLY A 176 0.30 13.53 -16.49
CA GLY A 176 1.14 14.72 -16.57
C GLY A 176 1.77 14.91 -17.96
N ALA A 177 1.77 16.13 -18.47
CA ALA A 177 2.54 16.52 -19.65
C ALA A 177 3.95 16.97 -19.25
N LYS A 178 4.98 16.52 -19.98
CA LYS A 178 6.37 16.97 -19.74
C LYS A 178 6.68 18.31 -20.40
N THR A 179 6.04 18.57 -21.52
CA THR A 179 6.27 19.76 -22.33
C THR A 179 4.94 20.40 -22.68
N LYS A 180 5.00 21.68 -23.11
CA LYS A 180 3.81 22.35 -23.65
C LYS A 180 3.27 21.63 -24.90
N GLN A 181 4.13 21.06 -25.71
CA GLN A 181 3.75 20.28 -26.89
C GLN A 181 2.98 19.01 -26.49
N ASP A 182 3.43 18.28 -25.48
CA ASP A 182 2.72 17.08 -24.97
C ASP A 182 1.29 17.45 -24.52
N ALA A 183 1.13 18.60 -23.87
CA ALA A 183 -0.18 19.06 -23.42
C ALA A 183 -1.09 19.42 -24.59
N GLU A 184 -0.57 20.11 -25.62
CA GLU A 184 -1.30 20.46 -26.85
C GLU A 184 -1.69 19.22 -27.64
N ASP A 185 -0.82 18.20 -27.70
CA ASP A 185 -1.10 16.96 -28.40
C ASP A 185 -2.13 16.11 -27.66
N ALA A 186 -2.11 16.09 -26.33
CA ALA A 186 -3.14 15.45 -25.54
C ALA A 186 -4.53 16.11 -25.71
N GLU A 187 -4.59 17.43 -25.88
CA GLU A 187 -5.86 18.12 -26.17
C GLU A 187 -6.44 17.78 -27.54
N LYS A 188 -5.62 17.51 -28.55
CA LYS A 188 -6.07 17.12 -29.88
C LYS A 188 -6.66 15.70 -29.94
N LEU A 189 -6.44 14.88 -28.91
CA LEU A 189 -6.97 13.52 -28.82
C LEU A 189 -8.33 13.43 -28.09
N LYS A 190 -8.87 14.56 -27.63
CA LYS A 190 -10.22 14.65 -27.08
C LYS A 190 -11.26 14.77 -28.19
#